data_668bea58beebcb3472880c002a66197a
#
_entry.id   668bea58beebcb3472880c002a66197a
#
_cell.length_a   1.000
_cell.length_b   1.000
_cell.length_c   1.000
_cell.angle_alpha   90.00
_cell.angle_beta   90.00
_cell.angle_gamma   90.00
#
_symmetry.space_group_name_H-M   'P 1'
#
loop_
_entity.id
_entity.type
_entity.pdbx_description
1 polymer ?
#
loop_
_entity_poly.entity_id
_entity_poly.type
_entity_poly.pdbx_seq_one_letter_code
_entity_poly.pdbx_strand_id
1 'polypeptide(L)'
;MGFFKKQYILTSAVFFAVSSVLCAKNFSFNLIPYFAVETSVIEEAYYYEDYSKYADEMCSLLEWEQKPSYIFGLEGIFNLNKFVFSLDFSAKLPVRSGSMMDSDYWMDGMKFNYSINENYLDKGFAAKTGFAYNFDFSVFSFKPLIQFSYSFISFNAKNGYGWYGGSAHSSDGNVHSWDSPYAHYYPDGKYHLAGVDYENQTFSILAGFDFSKILFNKWRTGIGFLIAPFTYAYAKDHHLGKSSNFYSEDFVYIWFKNFQFSLKNDFIISQRLSVNSVIEGNFILLTKSKNYYNGELNQQKGGFSYKGFKATVGFCISF
;
A
#
# COMPACT_ATOMS: atom_id res chain seq x y z
N MET A 1 31.81 25.20 2.16
CA MET A 1 31.28 26.32 1.33
C MET A 1 30.56 25.89 0.04
N GLY A 2 30.70 24.66 -0.45
CA GLY A 2 30.08 24.18 -1.70
C GLY A 2 28.59 23.73 -1.57
N PHE A 3 28.16 23.30 -0.40
CA PHE A 3 26.81 22.74 -0.21
C PHE A 3 25.70 23.82 -0.26
N PHE A 4 25.95 24.99 0.32
CA PHE A 4 25.01 26.11 0.33
C PHE A 4 24.77 26.73 -1.06
N LYS A 5 25.81 26.78 -1.93
CA LYS A 5 25.63 27.27 -3.31
C LYS A 5 24.74 26.39 -4.17
N LYS A 6 24.76 25.07 -3.99
CA LYS A 6 23.88 24.14 -4.74
C LYS A 6 22.40 24.26 -4.33
N GLN A 7 22.12 24.51 -3.05
CA GLN A 7 20.76 24.73 -2.58
C GLN A 7 20.13 26.00 -3.14
N TYR A 8 20.88 27.11 -3.21
CA TYR A 8 20.38 28.37 -3.78
C TYR A 8 20.10 28.28 -5.28
N ILE A 9 20.90 27.52 -6.03
CA ILE A 9 20.68 27.32 -7.48
C ILE A 9 19.40 26.47 -7.70
N LEU A 10 19.19 25.45 -6.89
CA LEU A 10 18.01 24.58 -7.00
C LEU A 10 16.72 25.35 -6.64
N THR A 11 16.74 26.11 -5.53
CA THR A 11 15.60 26.94 -5.11
C THR A 11 15.30 28.05 -6.12
N SER A 12 16.32 28.70 -6.68
CA SER A 12 16.13 29.73 -7.69
C SER A 12 15.58 29.15 -9.00
N ALA A 13 16.08 27.98 -9.42
CA ALA A 13 15.59 27.32 -10.64
C ALA A 13 14.13 26.86 -10.48
N VAL A 14 13.76 26.31 -9.31
CA VAL A 14 12.38 25.93 -9.00
C VAL A 14 11.47 27.17 -8.95
N PHE A 15 11.91 28.25 -8.32
CA PHE A 15 11.15 29.50 -8.26
C PHE A 15 10.95 30.14 -9.65
N PHE A 16 11.98 30.12 -10.51
CA PHE A 16 11.90 30.61 -11.90
C PHE A 16 11.00 29.71 -12.76
N ALA A 17 11.05 28.40 -12.59
CA ALA A 17 10.17 27.46 -13.29
C ALA A 17 8.70 27.67 -12.89
N VAL A 18 8.42 27.80 -11.57
CA VAL A 18 7.08 28.05 -11.06
C VAL A 18 6.54 29.41 -11.53
N SER A 19 7.34 30.48 -11.50
CA SER A 19 6.90 31.80 -11.96
C SER A 19 6.66 31.87 -13.48
N SER A 20 7.46 31.19 -14.29
CA SER A 20 7.24 31.10 -15.73
C SER A 20 6.00 30.27 -16.12
N VAL A 21 5.65 29.24 -15.34
CA VAL A 21 4.43 28.46 -15.49
C VAL A 21 3.18 29.29 -15.14
N LEU A 22 3.25 30.09 -14.07
CA LEU A 22 2.14 30.97 -13.63
C LEU A 22 1.82 32.10 -14.63
N CYS A 23 2.77 32.49 -15.48
CA CYS A 23 2.56 33.49 -16.53
C CYS A 23 2.07 32.90 -17.86
N ALA A 24 1.87 31.60 -17.97
CA ALA A 24 1.45 30.95 -19.21
C ALA A 24 -0.05 31.22 -19.49
N LYS A 25 -0.34 31.60 -20.72
CA LYS A 25 -1.67 32.05 -21.18
C LYS A 25 -2.82 31.04 -21.02
N ASN A 26 -2.52 29.78 -20.76
CA ASN A 26 -3.48 28.67 -20.58
C ASN A 26 -3.10 27.82 -19.35
N PHE A 27 -2.83 28.46 -18.23
CA PHE A 27 -2.59 27.81 -16.95
C PHE A 27 -3.90 27.72 -16.15
N SER A 28 -4.15 26.58 -15.53
CA SER A 28 -5.16 26.45 -14.48
C SER A 28 -4.63 25.55 -13.35
N PHE A 29 -5.10 25.82 -12.16
CA PHE A 29 -4.77 25.07 -10.97
C PHE A 29 -6.04 24.57 -10.28
N ASN A 30 -6.06 23.30 -9.90
CA ASN A 30 -7.14 22.71 -9.11
C ASN A 30 -6.58 22.20 -7.79
N LEU A 31 -7.28 22.47 -6.70
CA LEU A 31 -6.99 21.97 -5.37
C LEU A 31 -8.12 21.06 -4.92
N ILE A 32 -7.79 19.85 -4.45
CA ILE A 32 -8.78 18.82 -4.11
C ILE A 32 -8.47 18.29 -2.70
N PRO A 33 -8.97 18.92 -1.63
CA PRO A 33 -9.05 18.27 -0.34
C PRO A 33 -10.03 17.09 -0.43
N TYR A 34 -9.66 15.96 0.16
CA TYR A 34 -10.48 14.76 0.12
C TYR A 34 -10.41 13.93 1.41
N PHE A 35 -11.45 13.13 1.59
CA PHE A 35 -11.54 12.05 2.56
C PHE A 35 -11.71 10.72 1.82
N ALA A 36 -11.08 9.67 2.35
CA ALA A 36 -11.26 8.33 1.80
C ALA A 36 -11.37 7.28 2.90
N VAL A 37 -12.04 6.18 2.55
CA VAL A 37 -12.07 4.95 3.33
C VAL A 37 -11.43 3.85 2.49
N GLU A 38 -10.52 3.10 3.11
CA GLU A 38 -9.82 1.99 2.47
C GLU A 38 -10.07 0.69 3.24
N THR A 39 -10.23 -0.40 2.49
CA THR A 39 -10.13 -1.77 3.00
C THR A 39 -9.05 -2.48 2.21
N SER A 40 -8.06 -3.05 2.90
CA SER A 40 -6.93 -3.71 2.25
C SER A 40 -6.32 -4.78 3.14
N VAL A 41 -5.47 -5.62 2.54
CA VAL A 41 -4.65 -6.62 3.22
C VAL A 41 -3.24 -6.53 2.65
N ILE A 42 -2.25 -6.50 3.53
CA ILE A 42 -0.85 -6.76 3.22
C ILE A 42 -0.57 -8.21 3.60
N GLU A 43 0.00 -8.97 2.69
CA GLU A 43 0.44 -10.34 2.95
C GLU A 43 1.98 -10.35 2.98
N GLU A 44 2.53 -10.93 4.05
CA GLU A 44 3.94 -11.22 4.21
C GLU A 44 4.10 -12.73 4.31
N ALA A 45 4.82 -13.33 3.36
CA ALA A 45 4.96 -14.78 3.26
C ALA A 45 6.40 -15.19 3.50
N TYR A 46 6.59 -16.35 4.13
CA TYR A 46 7.90 -17.00 4.27
C TYR A 46 7.86 -18.37 3.63
N TYR A 47 8.99 -18.78 3.07
CA TYR A 47 9.14 -20.04 2.34
C TYR A 47 10.24 -20.89 2.96
N TYR A 48 10.09 -22.22 2.87
CA TYR A 48 11.13 -23.13 3.32
C TYR A 48 12.47 -22.87 2.62
N GLU A 49 13.56 -23.26 3.28
CA GLU A 49 14.92 -23.06 2.79
C GLU A 49 15.18 -23.76 1.45
N ASP A 50 16.01 -23.13 0.61
CA ASP A 50 16.26 -23.54 -0.78
C ASP A 50 16.80 -24.97 -0.96
N TYR A 51 17.48 -25.54 0.06
CA TYR A 51 18.05 -26.89 0.00
C TYR A 51 17.13 -27.98 0.55
N SER A 52 15.94 -27.65 1.01
CA SER A 52 14.95 -28.64 1.40
C SER A 52 14.22 -29.17 0.14
N LYS A 53 13.73 -30.42 0.21
CA LYS A 53 12.85 -30.95 -0.84
C LYS A 53 11.52 -30.19 -0.95
N TYR A 54 11.23 -29.30 0.00
CA TYR A 54 10.06 -28.42 0.07
C TYR A 54 10.43 -26.98 -0.26
N ALA A 55 11.63 -26.77 -0.84
CA ALA A 55 12.04 -25.44 -1.28
C ALA A 55 10.94 -24.78 -2.10
N ASP A 56 10.69 -23.51 -1.82
CA ASP A 56 9.62 -22.72 -2.43
C ASP A 56 8.18 -22.99 -1.94
N GLU A 57 7.93 -23.96 -1.07
CA GLU A 57 6.66 -24.10 -0.37
C GLU A 57 6.56 -23.07 0.76
N MET A 58 5.35 -22.51 0.93
CA MET A 58 5.10 -21.51 1.99
C MET A 58 5.14 -22.20 3.36
N CYS A 59 5.90 -21.63 4.29
CA CYS A 59 5.98 -22.10 5.67
C CYS A 59 5.28 -21.17 6.67
N SER A 60 5.12 -19.88 6.35
CA SER A 60 4.36 -18.93 7.17
C SER A 60 3.72 -17.85 6.30
N LEU A 61 2.56 -17.35 6.72
CA LEU A 61 1.82 -16.26 6.11
C LEU A 61 1.26 -15.33 7.19
N LEU A 62 1.69 -14.08 7.19
CA LEU A 62 1.13 -13.01 7.99
C LEU A 62 0.23 -12.14 7.11
N GLU A 63 -1.01 -11.92 7.56
CA GLU A 63 -2.00 -11.10 6.87
C GLU A 63 -2.35 -9.90 7.75
N TRP A 64 -2.00 -8.70 7.29
CA TRP A 64 -2.22 -7.44 7.98
C TRP A 64 -3.42 -6.72 7.38
N GLU A 65 -4.55 -6.83 8.04
CA GLU A 65 -5.79 -6.19 7.57
C GLU A 65 -5.81 -4.69 7.88
N GLN A 66 -6.36 -3.93 6.95
CA GLN A 66 -6.81 -2.55 7.11
C GLN A 66 -8.31 -2.49 6.82
N LYS A 67 -9.14 -2.67 7.84
CA LYS A 67 -10.60 -2.79 7.70
C LYS A 67 -11.37 -2.13 8.86
N PRO A 68 -11.76 -0.86 8.74
CA PRO A 68 -11.38 0.14 7.73
C PRO A 68 -10.10 0.90 8.09
N SER A 69 -9.52 1.61 7.14
CA SER A 69 -8.63 2.74 7.39
C SER A 69 -9.22 4.04 6.83
N TYR A 70 -9.05 5.12 7.57
CA TYR A 70 -9.57 6.46 7.22
C TYR A 70 -8.41 7.34 6.76
N ILE A 71 -8.59 8.03 5.64
CA ILE A 71 -7.54 8.78 4.95
C ILE A 71 -8.01 10.21 4.73
N PHE A 72 -7.15 11.18 5.04
CA PHE A 72 -7.28 12.57 4.62
C PHE A 72 -6.16 12.91 3.66
N GLY A 73 -6.48 13.62 2.60
CA GLY A 73 -5.50 14.00 1.61
C GLY A 73 -5.81 15.31 0.93
N LEU A 74 -4.81 15.75 0.19
CA LEU A 74 -4.83 16.97 -0.62
C LEU A 74 -4.13 16.70 -1.94
N GLU A 75 -4.87 16.86 -3.04
CA GLU A 75 -4.31 16.76 -4.38
C GLU A 75 -4.29 18.16 -5.04
N GLY A 76 -3.16 18.50 -5.64
CA GLY A 76 -2.99 19.67 -6.50
C GLY A 76 -2.82 19.23 -7.95
N ILE A 77 -3.63 19.80 -8.88
CA ILE A 77 -3.53 19.51 -10.31
C ILE A 77 -3.22 20.80 -11.05
N PHE A 78 -2.12 20.80 -11.77
CA PHE A 78 -1.63 21.92 -12.58
C PHE A 78 -1.81 21.56 -14.06
N ASN A 79 -2.59 22.36 -14.78
CA ASN A 79 -2.77 22.19 -16.22
C ASN A 79 -2.02 23.31 -16.96
N LEU A 80 -1.20 22.92 -17.91
CA LEU A 80 -0.50 23.83 -18.82
C LEU A 80 -0.78 23.38 -20.26
N ASN A 81 -1.71 24.05 -20.92
CA ASN A 81 -2.25 23.58 -22.20
C ASN A 81 -2.81 22.14 -22.08
N LYS A 82 -2.17 21.18 -22.74
CA LYS A 82 -2.52 19.76 -22.72
C LYS A 82 -1.70 18.95 -21.69
N PHE A 83 -0.66 19.54 -21.12
CA PHE A 83 0.12 18.89 -20.08
C PHE A 83 -0.57 19.02 -18.73
N VAL A 84 -0.56 17.93 -17.99
CA VAL A 84 -1.14 17.85 -16.64
C VAL A 84 -0.04 17.35 -15.70
N PHE A 85 0.16 18.07 -14.62
CA PHE A 85 1.01 17.67 -13.51
C PHE A 85 0.17 17.55 -12.25
N SER A 86 0.32 16.51 -11.47
CA SER A 86 -0.38 16.34 -10.19
C SER A 86 0.57 16.04 -9.05
N LEU A 87 0.21 16.52 -7.86
CA LEU A 87 0.83 16.20 -6.58
C LEU A 87 -0.28 15.79 -5.62
N ASP A 88 -0.14 14.66 -4.97
CA ASP A 88 -1.08 14.14 -3.97
C ASP A 88 -0.32 13.75 -2.70
N PHE A 89 -0.82 14.23 -1.56
CA PHE A 89 -0.33 13.86 -0.23
C PHE A 89 -1.49 13.40 0.62
N SER A 90 -1.31 12.28 1.32
CA SER A 90 -2.34 11.76 2.21
C SER A 90 -1.77 11.16 3.48
N ALA A 91 -2.59 11.15 4.53
CA ALA A 91 -2.29 10.53 5.80
C ALA A 91 -3.46 9.67 6.28
N LYS A 92 -3.15 8.55 6.91
CA LYS A 92 -4.12 7.64 7.53
C LYS A 92 -4.26 7.97 9.01
N LEU A 93 -5.47 7.87 9.53
CA LEU A 93 -5.73 8.03 10.95
C LEU A 93 -5.24 6.78 11.72
N PRO A 94 -4.55 6.98 12.86
CA PRO A 94 -4.22 5.90 13.78
C PRO A 94 -5.49 5.35 14.43
N VAL A 95 -5.88 4.13 14.07
CA VAL A 95 -7.08 3.47 14.58
C VAL A 95 -6.87 1.95 14.62
N ARG A 96 -7.69 1.25 15.41
CA ARG A 96 -7.83 -0.19 15.24
C ARG A 96 -8.37 -0.47 13.83
N SER A 97 -7.71 -1.32 13.08
CA SER A 97 -7.97 -1.52 11.65
C SER A 97 -7.88 -3.00 11.27
N GLY A 98 -8.91 -3.75 11.64
CA GLY A 98 -8.99 -5.18 11.36
C GLY A 98 -8.17 -6.06 12.30
N SER A 99 -7.63 -7.14 11.76
CA SER A 99 -6.86 -8.16 12.45
C SER A 99 -5.51 -8.40 11.77
N MET A 100 -4.54 -8.85 12.53
CA MET A 100 -3.35 -9.51 12.00
C MET A 100 -3.53 -11.01 12.23
N MET A 101 -3.40 -11.79 11.17
CA MET A 101 -3.49 -13.25 11.20
C MET A 101 -2.13 -13.82 10.87
N ASP A 102 -1.69 -14.79 11.67
CA ASP A 102 -0.45 -15.51 11.46
C ASP A 102 -0.76 -17.00 11.29
N SER A 103 -0.29 -17.57 10.20
CA SER A 103 -0.56 -18.94 9.78
C SER A 103 0.75 -19.66 9.48
N ASP A 104 1.08 -20.71 10.25
CA ASP A 104 2.23 -21.56 9.95
C ASP A 104 1.79 -22.86 9.25
N TYR A 105 2.55 -23.25 8.24
CA TYR A 105 2.27 -24.41 7.40
C TYR A 105 3.38 -25.47 7.56
N TRP A 106 2.95 -26.72 7.71
CA TRP A 106 3.85 -27.86 7.66
C TRP A 106 4.24 -28.20 6.23
N MET A 107 5.28 -29.01 6.06
CA MET A 107 5.90 -29.35 4.76
C MET A 107 4.96 -29.93 3.69
N ASP A 108 3.77 -30.39 4.07
CA ASP A 108 2.72 -30.89 3.17
C ASP A 108 1.63 -29.84 2.89
N GLY A 109 1.84 -28.59 3.32
CA GLY A 109 0.88 -27.49 3.20
C GLY A 109 -0.23 -27.50 4.25
N MET A 110 -0.20 -28.40 5.24
CA MET A 110 -1.14 -28.41 6.35
C MET A 110 -0.88 -27.21 7.26
N LYS A 111 -1.91 -26.35 7.48
CA LYS A 111 -1.83 -25.30 8.50
C LYS A 111 -1.83 -25.95 9.87
N PHE A 112 -0.74 -25.78 10.63
CA PHE A 112 -0.61 -26.39 11.95
C PHE A 112 -0.68 -25.39 13.10
N ASN A 113 -0.32 -24.13 12.87
CA ASN A 113 -0.57 -23.05 13.82
C ASN A 113 -1.41 -21.96 13.15
N TYR A 114 -2.25 -21.31 13.95
CA TYR A 114 -3.05 -20.17 13.52
C TYR A 114 -3.28 -19.22 14.69
N SER A 115 -2.92 -17.97 14.55
CA SER A 115 -3.22 -16.93 15.54
C SER A 115 -3.86 -15.71 14.93
N ILE A 116 -4.63 -15.00 15.76
CA ILE A 116 -5.34 -13.76 15.39
C ILE A 116 -5.03 -12.72 16.46
N ASN A 117 -4.60 -11.55 16.01
CA ASN A 117 -4.31 -10.41 16.85
C ASN A 117 -5.15 -9.20 16.42
N GLU A 118 -5.49 -8.31 17.34
CA GLU A 118 -6.05 -7.02 16.98
C GLU A 118 -4.99 -6.18 16.28
N ASN A 119 -5.28 -5.69 15.07
CA ASN A 119 -4.37 -4.85 14.31
C ASN A 119 -4.68 -3.37 14.53
N TYR A 120 -3.67 -2.61 14.95
CA TYR A 120 -3.75 -1.17 15.14
C TYR A 120 -2.85 -0.48 14.13
N LEU A 121 -3.44 0.34 13.26
CA LEU A 121 -2.70 1.25 12.41
C LEU A 121 -2.08 2.34 13.29
N ASP A 122 -0.76 2.43 13.35
CA ASP A 122 -0.02 3.44 14.12
C ASP A 122 0.26 4.68 13.25
N LYS A 123 0.83 4.47 12.06
CA LYS A 123 1.15 5.55 11.11
C LYS A 123 0.86 5.10 9.68
N GLY A 124 0.46 6.06 8.87
CA GLY A 124 0.34 5.84 7.43
C GLY A 124 0.35 7.16 6.69
N PHE A 125 1.15 7.24 5.63
CA PHE A 125 1.13 8.37 4.71
C PHE A 125 1.53 7.93 3.31
N ALA A 126 1.08 8.70 2.31
CA ALA A 126 1.46 8.49 0.93
C ALA A 126 1.71 9.81 0.22
N ALA A 127 2.60 9.78 -0.77
CA ALA A 127 2.85 10.87 -1.68
C ALA A 127 2.84 10.34 -3.11
N LYS A 128 2.14 11.03 -4.02
CA LYS A 128 2.11 10.69 -5.44
C LYS A 128 2.44 11.92 -6.26
N THR A 129 3.12 11.74 -7.38
CA THR A 129 3.30 12.76 -8.40
C THR A 129 3.01 12.18 -9.77
N GLY A 130 2.23 12.89 -10.58
CA GLY A 130 1.80 12.43 -11.89
C GLY A 130 2.15 13.42 -12.99
N PHE A 131 2.48 12.87 -14.17
CA PHE A 131 2.66 13.61 -15.42
C PHE A 131 1.77 12.98 -16.48
N ALA A 132 0.96 13.80 -17.15
CA ALA A 132 0.04 13.31 -18.15
C ALA A 132 -0.07 14.29 -19.32
N TYR A 133 -0.60 13.80 -20.45
CA TYR A 133 -0.93 14.60 -21.60
C TYR A 133 -2.38 14.34 -22.00
N ASN A 134 -3.18 15.40 -22.16
CA ASN A 134 -4.60 15.30 -22.44
C ASN A 134 -4.88 15.37 -23.94
N PHE A 135 -5.47 14.29 -24.48
CA PHE A 135 -6.02 14.24 -25.83
C PHE A 135 -7.54 14.39 -25.75
N ASP A 136 -8.04 15.54 -26.17
CA ASP A 136 -9.47 15.83 -26.20
C ASP A 136 -10.04 15.51 -27.58
N PHE A 137 -10.95 14.55 -27.61
CA PHE A 137 -11.76 14.20 -28.76
C PHE A 137 -13.19 14.77 -28.57
N SER A 138 -13.96 14.84 -29.62
CA SER A 138 -15.32 15.41 -29.55
C SER A 138 -16.27 14.70 -28.57
N VAL A 139 -16.00 13.40 -28.28
CA VAL A 139 -16.89 12.53 -27.48
C VAL A 139 -16.27 12.14 -26.14
N PHE A 140 -14.95 12.12 -26.04
CA PHE A 140 -14.21 11.66 -24.86
C PHE A 140 -12.84 12.33 -24.75
N SER A 141 -12.23 12.24 -23.57
CA SER A 141 -10.82 12.59 -23.36
C SER A 141 -10.01 11.34 -23.02
N PHE A 142 -8.82 11.24 -23.58
CA PHE A 142 -7.84 10.19 -23.29
C PHE A 142 -6.58 10.83 -22.73
N LYS A 143 -6.08 10.30 -21.61
CA LYS A 143 -4.96 10.90 -20.90
C LYS A 143 -3.95 9.82 -20.51
N PRO A 144 -2.92 9.52 -21.34
CA PRO A 144 -1.78 8.74 -20.94
C PRO A 144 -1.04 9.43 -19.81
N LEU A 145 -0.56 8.65 -18.84
CA LEU A 145 0.12 9.21 -17.68
C LEU A 145 1.23 8.29 -17.14
N ILE A 146 2.18 8.93 -16.46
CA ILE A 146 3.19 8.28 -15.63
C ILE A 146 3.01 8.84 -14.22
N GLN A 147 3.06 7.98 -13.23
CA GLN A 147 2.91 8.31 -11.82
C GLN A 147 4.05 7.71 -11.01
N PHE A 148 4.62 8.50 -10.12
CA PHE A 148 5.51 8.03 -9.06
C PHE A 148 4.73 8.04 -7.77
N SER A 149 4.84 6.98 -7.00
CA SER A 149 4.16 6.88 -5.70
C SER A 149 5.11 6.36 -4.64
N TYR A 150 4.98 6.91 -3.45
CA TYR A 150 5.59 6.42 -2.24
C TYR A 150 4.52 6.25 -1.18
N SER A 151 4.57 5.16 -0.43
CA SER A 151 3.72 4.95 0.75
C SER A 151 4.52 4.37 1.90
N PHE A 152 4.15 4.77 3.10
CA PHE A 152 4.62 4.23 4.36
C PHE A 152 3.42 3.85 5.22
N ILE A 153 3.50 2.70 5.88
CA ILE A 153 2.51 2.26 6.85
C ILE A 153 3.18 1.50 7.98
N SER A 154 2.69 1.67 9.20
CA SER A 154 3.10 0.87 10.35
C SER A 154 1.90 0.40 11.16
N PHE A 155 2.02 -0.81 11.66
CA PHE A 155 1.03 -1.48 12.50
C PHE A 155 1.63 -1.95 13.81
N ASN A 156 0.76 -2.08 14.82
CA ASN A 156 1.04 -2.77 16.05
C ASN A 156 -0.06 -3.81 16.28
N ALA A 157 0.29 -5.10 16.21
CA ALA A 157 -0.61 -6.20 16.48
C ALA A 157 -0.48 -6.64 17.94
N LYS A 158 -1.60 -6.78 18.67
CA LYS A 158 -1.65 -7.13 20.08
C LYS A 158 -2.96 -7.83 20.46
N ASN A 159 -3.06 -8.25 21.71
CA ASN A 159 -4.24 -8.94 22.24
C ASN A 159 -4.59 -10.21 21.44
N GLY A 160 -3.55 -11.01 21.13
CA GLY A 160 -3.69 -12.18 20.28
C GLY A 160 -4.22 -13.41 21.02
N TYR A 161 -4.83 -14.30 20.27
CA TYR A 161 -5.19 -15.65 20.66
C TYR A 161 -4.92 -16.61 19.49
N GLY A 162 -4.78 -17.92 19.77
CA GLY A 162 -4.47 -18.83 18.68
C GLY A 162 -4.54 -20.30 19.06
N TRP A 163 -4.44 -21.14 18.04
CA TRP A 163 -4.43 -22.60 18.11
C TRP A 163 -3.11 -23.11 17.54
N TYR A 164 -2.44 -23.97 18.30
CA TYR A 164 -1.11 -24.45 18.01
C TYR A 164 -1.10 -25.98 17.99
N GLY A 165 -0.99 -26.56 16.79
CA GLY A 165 -0.91 -27.98 16.53
C GLY A 165 0.52 -28.50 16.34
N GLY A 166 1.54 -27.64 16.49
CA GLY A 166 2.93 -28.06 16.45
C GLY A 166 3.30 -29.02 17.60
N SER A 167 4.26 -29.89 17.37
CA SER A 167 4.64 -30.95 18.34
C SER A 167 5.01 -30.43 19.73
N ALA A 168 5.49 -29.21 19.86
CA ALA A 168 5.79 -28.56 21.13
C ALA A 168 4.56 -28.12 21.93
N HIS A 169 3.40 -28.04 21.28
CA HIS A 169 2.15 -27.49 21.84
C HIS A 169 1.00 -28.50 21.85
N SER A 170 1.01 -29.48 20.93
CA SER A 170 -0.03 -30.49 20.85
C SER A 170 -0.05 -31.40 22.07
N SER A 171 -1.22 -31.94 22.45
CA SER A 171 -1.42 -32.73 23.65
C SER A 171 -0.72 -34.10 23.61
N ASP A 172 -0.34 -34.60 22.43
CA ASP A 172 0.29 -35.91 22.23
C ASP A 172 1.73 -35.82 21.66
N GLY A 173 2.26 -34.59 21.49
CA GLY A 173 3.63 -34.37 21.01
C GLY A 173 3.82 -34.54 19.49
N ASN A 174 2.77 -34.77 18.73
CA ASN A 174 2.80 -34.89 17.26
C ASN A 174 2.36 -33.57 16.59
N VAL A 175 2.65 -33.42 15.30
CA VAL A 175 2.15 -32.28 14.51
C VAL A 175 0.75 -32.58 14.01
N HIS A 176 -0.18 -31.67 14.27
CA HIS A 176 -1.59 -31.74 13.88
C HIS A 176 -2.04 -30.44 13.21
N SER A 177 -3.15 -30.50 12.49
CA SER A 177 -3.83 -29.28 12.03
C SER A 177 -4.25 -28.39 13.20
N TRP A 178 -4.22 -27.08 13.03
CA TRP A 178 -4.60 -26.08 14.02
C TRP A 178 -6.04 -26.25 14.57
N ASP A 179 -6.96 -26.82 13.79
CA ASP A 179 -8.36 -27.10 14.15
C ASP A 179 -8.57 -28.51 14.73
N SER A 180 -7.50 -29.27 14.92
CA SER A 180 -7.52 -30.60 15.51
C SER A 180 -7.84 -30.52 17.00
N PRO A 181 -8.53 -31.55 17.58
CA PRO A 181 -8.71 -31.65 19.04
C PRO A 181 -7.41 -31.81 19.82
N TYR A 182 -6.30 -32.13 19.16
CA TYR A 182 -4.97 -32.21 19.76
C TYR A 182 -4.22 -30.88 19.77
N ALA A 183 -4.67 -29.88 18.99
CA ALA A 183 -4.08 -28.56 19.00
C ALA A 183 -4.40 -27.82 20.30
N HIS A 184 -3.42 -27.12 20.85
CA HIS A 184 -3.59 -26.33 22.05
C HIS A 184 -4.15 -24.95 21.73
N TYR A 185 -5.20 -24.54 22.41
CA TYR A 185 -5.80 -23.21 22.32
C TYR A 185 -5.29 -22.30 23.44
N TYR A 186 -4.75 -21.15 23.08
CA TYR A 186 -4.31 -20.08 23.98
C TYR A 186 -5.28 -18.89 23.89
N PRO A 187 -6.22 -18.73 24.85
CA PRO A 187 -7.31 -17.75 24.74
C PRO A 187 -6.90 -16.32 25.07
N ASP A 188 -5.85 -16.14 25.85
CA ASP A 188 -5.53 -14.88 26.54
C ASP A 188 -4.16 -14.27 26.13
N GLY A 189 -3.59 -14.74 25.04
CA GLY A 189 -2.37 -14.19 24.51
C GLY A 189 -1.15 -14.24 25.42
N LYS A 190 -1.15 -15.09 26.45
CA LYS A 190 0.01 -15.24 27.38
C LYS A 190 1.33 -15.47 26.66
N TYR A 191 1.31 -16.08 25.49
CA TYR A 191 2.45 -16.23 24.58
C TYR A 191 2.67 -15.06 23.64
N HIS A 192 1.69 -14.14 23.47
CA HIS A 192 1.68 -13.05 22.48
C HIS A 192 1.42 -11.66 23.08
N LEU A 193 1.61 -11.51 24.40
CA LEU A 193 1.35 -10.26 25.12
C LEU A 193 2.07 -9.03 24.55
N ALA A 194 3.23 -9.23 23.92
CA ALA A 194 3.99 -8.12 23.36
C ALA A 194 3.69 -7.83 21.88
N GLY A 195 3.00 -8.75 21.19
CA GLY A 195 2.57 -8.52 19.80
C GLY A 195 3.69 -8.52 18.77
N VAL A 196 3.37 -7.98 17.61
CA VAL A 196 4.28 -7.78 16.49
C VAL A 196 4.10 -6.34 15.97
N ASP A 197 5.21 -5.61 15.83
CA ASP A 197 5.25 -4.35 15.12
C ASP A 197 5.62 -4.61 13.66
N TYR A 198 4.92 -3.95 12.74
CA TYR A 198 5.17 -4.08 11.30
C TYR A 198 5.31 -2.71 10.65
N GLU A 199 6.28 -2.60 9.76
CA GLU A 199 6.48 -1.43 8.91
C GLU A 199 6.58 -1.85 7.45
N ASN A 200 5.92 -1.11 6.57
CA ASN A 200 6.05 -1.29 5.13
C ASN A 200 6.25 0.04 4.43
N GLN A 201 7.19 0.04 3.50
CA GLN A 201 7.45 1.14 2.59
C GLN A 201 7.37 0.63 1.15
N THR A 202 6.60 1.33 0.33
CA THR A 202 6.46 0.96 -1.08
C THR A 202 6.75 2.17 -1.96
N PHE A 203 7.63 1.99 -2.92
CA PHE A 203 7.89 2.95 -4.00
C PHE A 203 7.52 2.32 -5.33
N SER A 204 6.74 3.02 -6.17
CA SER A 204 6.31 2.52 -7.47
C SER A 204 6.43 3.57 -8.55
N ILE A 205 6.80 3.13 -9.74
CA ILE A 205 6.68 3.87 -10.99
C ILE A 205 5.54 3.19 -11.76
N LEU A 206 4.45 3.91 -12.00
CA LEU A 206 3.28 3.40 -12.71
C LEU A 206 3.13 4.13 -14.04
N ALA A 207 2.67 3.43 -15.05
CA ALA A 207 2.33 3.97 -16.35
C ALA A 207 0.97 3.43 -16.80
N GLY A 208 0.20 4.24 -17.51
CA GLY A 208 -1.10 3.85 -18.01
C GLY A 208 -1.90 5.00 -18.55
N PHE A 209 -3.21 5.00 -18.32
CA PHE A 209 -4.11 5.99 -18.89
C PHE A 209 -5.36 6.22 -18.04
N ASP A 210 -5.92 7.43 -18.21
CA ASP A 210 -7.30 7.76 -17.86
C ASP A 210 -8.11 7.98 -19.14
N PHE A 211 -9.34 7.50 -19.14
CA PHE A 211 -10.33 7.72 -20.16
C PHE A 211 -11.56 8.34 -19.52
N SER A 212 -12.05 9.47 -20.04
CA SER A 212 -13.19 10.15 -19.43
C SER A 212 -14.15 10.75 -20.47
N LYS A 213 -15.43 10.89 -20.06
CA LYS A 213 -16.49 11.49 -20.87
C LYS A 213 -17.36 12.39 -20.01
N ILE A 214 -17.81 13.52 -20.57
CA ILE A 214 -18.80 14.38 -19.93
C ILE A 214 -20.19 13.90 -20.33
N LEU A 215 -21.02 13.64 -19.31
CA LEU A 215 -22.43 13.27 -19.45
C LEU A 215 -23.30 14.44 -18.96
N PHE A 216 -24.37 14.78 -19.69
CA PHE A 216 -25.37 15.77 -19.29
C PHE A 216 -24.79 17.17 -18.91
N ASN A 217 -23.66 17.56 -19.49
CA ASN A 217 -22.93 18.83 -19.27
C ASN A 217 -22.48 19.12 -17.82
N LYS A 218 -22.81 18.26 -16.87
CA LYS A 218 -22.51 18.45 -15.44
C LYS A 218 -21.82 17.26 -14.78
N TRP A 219 -21.76 16.13 -15.44
CA TRP A 219 -21.20 14.93 -14.89
C TRP A 219 -20.09 14.40 -15.79
N ARG A 220 -18.88 14.41 -15.31
CA ARG A 220 -17.76 13.72 -15.95
C ARG A 220 -17.58 12.37 -15.27
N THR A 221 -17.59 11.29 -16.05
CA THR A 221 -17.24 9.95 -15.59
C THR A 221 -16.02 9.46 -16.33
N GLY A 222 -15.20 8.62 -15.69
CA GLY A 222 -13.99 8.10 -16.30
C GLY A 222 -13.49 6.84 -15.63
N ILE A 223 -12.65 6.12 -16.35
CA ILE A 223 -11.93 4.94 -15.89
C ILE A 223 -10.44 5.18 -16.05
N GLY A 224 -9.67 4.64 -15.13
CA GLY A 224 -8.20 4.65 -15.19
C GLY A 224 -7.63 3.27 -15.01
N PHE A 225 -6.51 3.02 -15.66
CA PHE A 225 -5.72 1.82 -15.49
C PHE A 225 -4.24 2.17 -15.47
N LEU A 226 -3.52 1.68 -14.46
CA LEU A 226 -2.08 1.80 -14.35
C LEU A 226 -1.47 0.43 -14.09
N ILE A 227 -0.28 0.22 -14.65
CA ILE A 227 0.59 -0.90 -14.33
C ILE A 227 1.95 -0.35 -13.91
N ALA A 228 2.56 -0.92 -12.89
CA ALA A 228 3.91 -0.54 -12.51
C ALA A 228 4.93 -1.42 -13.24
N PRO A 229 5.73 -0.85 -14.18
CA PRO A 229 6.91 -1.52 -14.68
C PRO A 229 7.89 -1.84 -13.55
N PHE A 230 7.91 -1.03 -12.49
CA PHE A 230 8.76 -1.25 -11.32
C PHE A 230 8.06 -0.84 -10.03
N THR A 231 8.15 -1.72 -9.02
CA THR A 231 7.81 -1.44 -7.62
C THR A 231 8.91 -2.00 -6.73
N TYR A 232 9.32 -1.21 -5.76
CA TYR A 232 10.16 -1.63 -4.65
C TYR A 232 9.33 -1.61 -3.38
N ALA A 233 9.33 -2.72 -2.62
CA ALA A 233 8.72 -2.78 -1.30
C ALA A 233 9.78 -3.21 -0.27
N TYR A 234 9.78 -2.53 0.86
CA TYR A 234 10.53 -2.88 2.05
C TYR A 234 9.52 -3.19 3.15
N ALA A 235 9.60 -4.36 3.72
CA ALA A 235 8.81 -4.78 4.86
C ALA A 235 9.71 -5.13 6.03
N LYS A 236 9.27 -4.81 7.24
CA LYS A 236 9.95 -5.16 8.47
C LYS A 236 8.93 -5.55 9.51
N ASP A 237 9.04 -6.75 10.03
CA ASP A 237 8.32 -7.20 11.20
C ASP A 237 9.24 -7.33 12.41
N HIS A 238 8.74 -7.01 13.58
CA HIS A 238 9.46 -7.03 14.83
C HIS A 238 8.66 -7.79 15.89
N HIS A 239 9.09 -9.01 16.21
CA HIS A 239 8.45 -9.86 17.20
C HIS A 239 8.88 -9.48 18.61
N LEU A 240 8.01 -8.78 19.33
CA LEU A 240 8.28 -8.21 20.66
C LEU A 240 8.18 -9.25 21.80
N GLY A 241 7.45 -10.33 21.58
CA GLY A 241 7.09 -11.32 22.63
C GLY A 241 7.95 -12.55 22.69
N LYS A 242 8.86 -12.76 21.75
CA LYS A 242 9.76 -13.92 21.76
C LYS A 242 10.99 -13.66 22.63
N SER A 243 11.51 -14.70 23.27
CA SER A 243 12.65 -14.64 24.19
C SER A 243 13.94 -14.05 23.58
N SER A 244 14.01 -13.95 22.27
CA SER A 244 15.12 -13.40 21.48
C SER A 244 14.67 -12.21 20.66
N ASN A 245 13.87 -11.30 21.14
CA ASN A 245 13.46 -10.04 20.48
C ASN A 245 14.09 -9.87 19.06
N PHE A 246 13.46 -10.43 18.01
CA PHE A 246 14.02 -10.48 16.68
C PHE A 246 13.18 -9.67 15.68
N TYR A 247 13.84 -9.23 14.62
CA TYR A 247 13.17 -8.62 13.47
C TYR A 247 13.54 -9.32 12.17
N SER A 248 12.60 -9.32 11.25
CA SER A 248 12.75 -9.78 9.88
C SER A 248 12.59 -8.62 8.92
N GLU A 249 13.37 -8.60 7.86
CA GLU A 249 13.35 -7.54 6.83
C GLU A 249 13.31 -8.15 5.44
N ASP A 250 12.36 -7.70 4.63
CA ASP A 250 12.18 -8.11 3.25
C ASP A 250 12.43 -6.96 2.27
N PHE A 251 13.27 -7.22 1.26
CA PHE A 251 13.58 -6.29 0.19
C PHE A 251 13.03 -6.85 -1.13
N VAL A 252 11.89 -6.36 -1.58
CA VAL A 252 11.12 -6.94 -2.68
C VAL A 252 11.19 -6.05 -3.92
N TYR A 253 11.70 -6.60 -5.02
CA TYR A 253 11.75 -5.95 -6.33
C TYR A 253 10.68 -6.57 -7.23
N ILE A 254 9.69 -5.78 -7.61
CA ILE A 254 8.47 -6.25 -8.28
C ILE A 254 8.40 -5.65 -9.68
N TRP A 255 8.36 -6.51 -10.69
CA TRP A 255 8.29 -6.09 -12.09
C TRP A 255 6.93 -6.49 -12.67
N PHE A 256 6.16 -5.50 -13.18
CA PHE A 256 4.88 -5.69 -13.88
C PHE A 256 3.81 -6.49 -13.11
N LYS A 257 3.88 -6.52 -11.77
CA LYS A 257 2.93 -7.22 -10.88
C LYS A 257 2.16 -6.29 -9.96
N ASN A 258 2.21 -4.97 -10.20
CA ASN A 258 1.45 -3.97 -9.46
C ASN A 258 0.48 -3.30 -10.45
N PHE A 259 -0.83 -3.38 -10.15
CA PHE A 259 -1.92 -2.90 -11.00
C PHE A 259 -2.83 -1.99 -10.21
N GLN A 260 -3.29 -0.92 -10.84
CA GLN A 260 -4.25 0.00 -10.27
C GLN A 260 -5.39 0.26 -11.24
N PHE A 261 -6.63 0.19 -10.73
CA PHE A 261 -7.84 0.52 -11.46
C PHE A 261 -8.55 1.65 -10.76
N SER A 262 -9.20 2.54 -11.51
CA SER A 262 -10.01 3.59 -10.92
C SER A 262 -11.28 3.85 -11.72
N LEU A 263 -12.38 4.09 -10.99
CA LEU A 263 -13.61 4.67 -11.50
C LEU A 263 -13.74 6.06 -10.89
N LYS A 264 -13.79 7.08 -11.75
CA LYS A 264 -13.77 8.49 -11.36
C LYS A 264 -15.08 9.14 -11.76
N ASN A 265 -15.66 9.96 -10.89
CA ASN A 265 -16.82 10.75 -11.18
C ASN A 265 -16.63 12.16 -10.63
N ASP A 266 -16.91 13.17 -11.47
CA ASP A 266 -16.90 14.58 -11.11
C ASP A 266 -18.27 15.18 -11.38
N PHE A 267 -18.91 15.70 -10.35
CA PHE A 267 -20.14 16.46 -10.48
C PHE A 267 -19.85 17.96 -10.45
N ILE A 268 -20.02 18.62 -11.58
CA ILE A 268 -19.70 20.04 -11.78
C ILE A 268 -20.84 20.88 -11.20
N ILE A 269 -20.57 21.59 -10.10
CA ILE A 269 -21.51 22.50 -9.44
C ILE A 269 -21.45 23.87 -10.11
N SER A 270 -20.25 24.39 -10.36
CA SER A 270 -19.98 25.65 -11.01
C SER A 270 -18.68 25.62 -11.81
N GLN A 271 -18.31 26.71 -12.46
CA GLN A 271 -17.01 26.81 -13.16
C GLN A 271 -15.80 26.65 -12.23
N ARG A 272 -15.97 26.88 -10.92
CA ARG A 272 -14.89 26.84 -9.92
C ARG A 272 -15.03 25.73 -8.89
N LEU A 273 -16.13 24.99 -8.91
CA LEU A 273 -16.40 23.99 -7.87
C LEU A 273 -17.00 22.73 -8.48
N SER A 274 -16.41 21.59 -8.16
CA SER A 274 -17.01 20.26 -8.40
C SER A 274 -16.82 19.34 -7.21
N VAL A 275 -17.67 18.30 -7.12
CA VAL A 275 -17.52 17.19 -6.18
C VAL A 275 -16.94 16.00 -6.94
N ASN A 276 -15.85 15.46 -6.43
CA ASN A 276 -15.18 14.31 -6.99
C ASN A 276 -15.48 13.07 -6.16
N SER A 277 -15.70 11.94 -6.83
CA SER A 277 -15.68 10.64 -6.19
C SER A 277 -14.82 9.67 -6.99
N VAL A 278 -14.00 8.88 -6.29
CA VAL A 278 -13.12 7.88 -6.92
C VAL A 278 -13.24 6.57 -6.16
N ILE A 279 -13.45 5.48 -6.89
CA ILE A 279 -13.26 4.12 -6.40
C ILE A 279 -11.98 3.59 -7.03
N GLU A 280 -11.04 3.16 -6.22
CA GLU A 280 -9.72 2.69 -6.66
C GLU A 280 -9.48 1.27 -6.12
N GLY A 281 -9.05 0.36 -6.99
CA GLY A 281 -8.50 -0.94 -6.62
C GLY A 281 -7.01 -0.96 -6.89
N ASN A 282 -6.21 -1.42 -5.92
CA ASN A 282 -4.76 -1.53 -6.04
C ASN A 282 -4.33 -2.95 -5.65
N PHE A 283 -3.52 -3.60 -6.50
CA PHE A 283 -3.14 -4.99 -6.36
C PHE A 283 -1.66 -5.16 -6.68
N ILE A 284 -0.91 -5.64 -5.70
CA ILE A 284 0.47 -6.10 -5.87
C ILE A 284 0.46 -7.61 -5.68
N LEU A 285 0.74 -8.34 -6.75
CA LEU A 285 0.76 -9.81 -6.71
C LEU A 285 1.94 -10.31 -5.90
N LEU A 286 1.74 -11.41 -5.18
CA LEU A 286 2.75 -12.04 -4.34
C LEU A 286 4.06 -12.24 -5.10
N THR A 287 5.12 -11.70 -4.54
CA THR A 287 6.46 -11.74 -5.13
C THR A 287 7.46 -12.10 -4.05
N LYS A 288 8.26 -13.13 -4.32
CA LYS A 288 9.32 -13.59 -3.41
C LYS A 288 10.45 -12.59 -3.32
N SER A 289 11.09 -12.54 -2.15
CA SER A 289 12.18 -11.63 -1.81
C SER A 289 13.34 -12.36 -1.15
N LYS A 290 14.43 -11.63 -0.97
CA LYS A 290 15.44 -11.99 0.02
C LYS A 290 14.97 -11.52 1.38
N ASN A 291 15.08 -12.41 2.36
CA ASN A 291 14.76 -12.12 3.75
C ASN A 291 16.06 -11.96 4.56
N TYR A 292 16.04 -11.04 5.51
CA TYR A 292 17.13 -10.81 6.45
C TYR A 292 16.59 -10.95 7.87
N TYR A 293 17.26 -11.75 8.69
CA TYR A 293 16.94 -11.98 10.08
C TYR A 293 17.98 -11.30 10.96
N ASN A 294 17.56 -10.33 11.78
CA ASN A 294 18.46 -9.48 12.58
C ASN A 294 19.62 -8.85 11.77
N GLY A 295 19.34 -8.48 10.51
CA GLY A 295 20.32 -7.87 9.61
C GLY A 295 21.22 -8.85 8.86
N GLU A 296 21.12 -10.15 9.12
CA GLU A 296 21.86 -11.19 8.39
C GLU A 296 20.98 -11.86 7.33
N LEU A 297 21.55 -12.17 6.18
CA LEU A 297 20.82 -12.82 5.08
C LEU A 297 20.31 -14.19 5.56
N ASN A 298 19.00 -14.35 5.58
CA ASN A 298 18.34 -15.61 5.90
C ASN A 298 18.35 -16.56 4.69
N GLN A 299 18.36 -17.85 4.95
CA GLN A 299 18.22 -18.89 3.92
C GLN A 299 16.75 -19.05 3.48
N GLN A 300 15.80 -18.69 4.33
CA GLN A 300 14.39 -18.58 3.96
C GLN A 300 14.18 -17.38 3.04
N LYS A 301 13.30 -17.53 2.08
CA LYS A 301 12.83 -16.41 1.24
C LYS A 301 11.62 -15.77 1.92
N GLY A 302 11.55 -14.47 1.86
CA GLY A 302 10.34 -13.73 2.16
C GLY A 302 9.45 -13.56 0.94
N GLY A 303 8.35 -12.83 1.09
CA GLY A 303 7.45 -12.46 0.00
C GLY A 303 6.43 -11.44 0.46
N PHE A 304 6.00 -10.61 -0.49
CA PHE A 304 5.10 -9.50 -0.23
C PHE A 304 3.99 -9.44 -1.27
N SER A 305 2.78 -9.17 -0.82
CA SER A 305 1.66 -8.77 -1.66
C SER A 305 0.79 -7.70 -1.00
N TYR A 306 -0.03 -7.02 -1.81
CA TYR A 306 -1.01 -6.05 -1.36
C TYR A 306 -2.28 -6.17 -2.18
N LYS A 307 -3.44 -6.10 -1.51
CA LYS A 307 -4.76 -6.07 -2.14
C LYS A 307 -5.62 -5.03 -1.43
N GLY A 308 -6.12 -4.03 -2.15
CA GLY A 308 -6.90 -2.98 -1.50
C GLY A 308 -7.91 -2.31 -2.40
N PHE A 309 -8.99 -1.83 -1.78
CA PHE A 309 -10.01 -0.97 -2.37
C PHE A 309 -10.16 0.30 -1.55
N LYS A 310 -10.22 1.43 -2.24
CA LYS A 310 -10.35 2.75 -1.63
C LYS A 310 -11.50 3.51 -2.28
N ALA A 311 -12.40 4.07 -1.47
CA ALA A 311 -13.43 4.99 -1.90
C ALA A 311 -13.10 6.39 -1.38
N THR A 312 -13.06 7.36 -2.28
CA THR A 312 -12.66 8.75 -2.02
C THR A 312 -13.79 9.70 -2.39
N VAL A 313 -13.99 10.73 -1.57
CA VAL A 313 -14.84 11.90 -1.90
C VAL A 313 -14.03 13.16 -1.62
N GLY A 314 -14.05 14.09 -2.57
CA GLY A 314 -13.31 15.34 -2.48
C GLY A 314 -14.07 16.51 -3.12
N PHE A 315 -13.57 17.72 -2.86
CA PHE A 315 -14.07 18.96 -3.45
C PHE A 315 -12.97 19.57 -4.31
N CYS A 316 -13.22 19.68 -5.62
CA CYS A 316 -12.29 20.32 -6.54
C CYS A 316 -12.59 21.81 -6.61
N ILE A 317 -11.60 22.63 -6.24
CA ILE A 317 -11.63 24.10 -6.33
C ILE A 317 -10.69 24.52 -7.45
N SER A 318 -11.22 25.20 -8.47
CA SER A 318 -10.46 25.65 -9.66
C SER A 318 -10.12 27.15 -9.57
N PHE A 319 -8.88 27.47 -9.93
CA PHE A 319 -8.31 28.83 -9.93
C PHE A 319 -7.81 29.25 -11.30
#